data_eb27a366040836ecfd94377017b2ccbc
#
_entry.id   eb27a366040836ecfd94377017b2ccbc
#
_cell.length_a   1.000
_cell.length_b   1.000
_cell.length_c   1.000
_cell.angle_alpha   90.00
_cell.angle_beta   90.00
_cell.angle_gamma   90.00
#
_symmetry.space_group_name_H-M   'P 1'
#
loop_
_entity.id
_entity.type
_entity.pdbx_description
1 polymer ?
#
loop_
_entity_poly.entity_id
_entity_poly.type
_entity_poly.pdbx_seq_one_letter_code
_entity_poly.pdbx_strand_id
1 'polypeptide(L)'
;MIDKAHTKTTGELGCRTNQLIIAARQGTLMPAKLRRSTSTVSNFGASGVDPGVLVINHPEAAILATEAIKQSPLIVGDEVVARPTMTLICSTIGPAVLPNSSTLANCVI
;
A
#
# COMPACT_ATOMS: atom_id res chain seq x y z
N MET A 1 -2.07 -1.91 13.76
CA MET A 1 -3.12 -2.54 12.92
C MET A 1 -4.43 -1.77 13.07
N ILE A 2 -5.15 -1.58 11.98
CA ILE A 2 -6.51 -1.04 11.98
C ILE A 2 -7.47 -2.21 11.80
N ASP A 3 -8.25 -2.49 12.83
CA ASP A 3 -9.22 -3.58 12.79
C ASP A 3 -10.46 -3.19 11.98
N LYS A 4 -11.00 -4.16 11.23
CA LYS A 4 -12.19 -3.99 10.38
C LYS A 4 -12.11 -2.75 9.46
N ALA A 5 -10.97 -2.56 8.80
CA ALA A 5 -10.73 -1.40 7.93
C ALA A 5 -11.79 -1.26 6.82
N HIS A 6 -12.30 -2.38 6.30
CA HIS A 6 -13.33 -2.43 5.26
C HIS A 6 -14.69 -1.83 5.67
N THR A 7 -14.94 -1.66 6.97
CA THR A 7 -16.18 -1.07 7.49
C THR A 7 -16.05 0.42 7.80
N LYS A 8 -14.88 1.01 7.56
CA LYS A 8 -14.57 2.40 7.93
C LYS A 8 -14.52 3.31 6.71
N THR A 9 -14.90 4.54 6.91
CA THR A 9 -14.73 5.59 5.90
C THR A 9 -13.26 5.98 5.76
N THR A 10 -12.90 6.60 4.64
CA THR A 10 -11.53 7.11 4.39
C THR A 10 -11.08 8.08 5.48
N GLY A 11 -11.97 8.96 5.96
CA GLY A 11 -11.67 9.89 7.04
C GLY A 11 -11.36 9.19 8.37
N GLU A 12 -12.14 8.17 8.73
CA GLU A 12 -11.90 7.37 9.94
C GLU A 12 -10.58 6.59 9.84
N LEU A 13 -10.27 6.04 8.66
CA LEU A 13 -9.00 5.36 8.42
C LEU A 13 -7.82 6.33 8.57
N GLY A 14 -7.91 7.53 8.00
CA GLY A 14 -6.89 8.57 8.14
C GLY A 14 -6.66 8.97 9.61
N CYS A 15 -7.72 9.19 10.35
CA CYS A 15 -7.66 9.53 11.77
C CYS A 15 -7.01 8.40 12.59
N ARG A 16 -7.40 7.15 12.37
CA ARG A 16 -6.83 5.98 13.03
C ARG A 16 -5.36 5.77 12.69
N THR A 17 -4.99 5.95 11.42
CA THR A 17 -3.59 5.87 10.98
C THR A 17 -2.74 6.89 11.71
N ASN A 18 -3.19 8.15 11.78
CA ASN A 18 -2.47 9.21 12.48
C ASN A 18 -2.29 8.91 13.97
N GLN A 19 -3.34 8.43 14.65
CA GLN A 19 -3.26 8.01 16.05
C GLN A 19 -2.21 6.90 16.26
N LEU A 20 -2.15 5.92 15.36
CA LEU A 20 -1.16 4.84 15.43
C LEU A 20 0.26 5.35 15.20
N ILE A 21 0.44 6.28 14.26
CA ILE A 21 1.76 6.91 14.00
C ILE A 21 2.24 7.67 15.24
N ILE A 22 1.37 8.47 15.87
CA ILE A 22 1.71 9.21 17.07
C ILE A 22 2.08 8.25 18.21
N ALA A 23 1.28 7.22 18.46
CA ALA A 23 1.53 6.22 19.48
C ALA A 23 2.85 5.44 19.22
N ALA A 24 3.16 5.16 17.93
CA ALA A 24 4.41 4.52 17.56
C ALA A 24 5.62 5.40 17.87
N ARG A 25 5.55 6.69 17.53
CA ARG A 25 6.62 7.66 17.81
C ARG A 25 6.84 7.88 19.31
N GLN A 26 5.79 7.77 20.10
CA GLN A 26 5.85 7.90 21.57
C GLN A 26 6.22 6.61 22.28
N GLY A 27 6.36 5.49 21.57
CA GLY A 27 6.66 4.19 22.16
C GLY A 27 5.51 3.59 22.99
N THR A 28 4.29 4.13 22.86
CA THR A 28 3.11 3.70 23.64
C THR A 28 2.26 2.63 22.96
N LEU A 29 2.71 2.13 21.80
CA LEU A 29 2.02 1.07 21.07
C LEU A 29 2.07 -0.26 21.82
N MET A 30 0.89 -0.76 22.18
CA MET A 30 0.77 -2.07 22.84
C MET A 30 1.12 -3.20 21.85
N PRO A 31 1.90 -4.22 22.27
CA PRO A 31 2.27 -5.36 21.41
C PRO A 31 1.09 -6.08 20.76
N ALA A 32 -0.07 -6.12 21.44
CA ALA A 32 -1.30 -6.71 20.90
C ALA A 32 -1.81 -6.00 19.64
N LYS A 33 -1.51 -4.71 19.46
CA LYS A 33 -1.87 -3.93 18.27
C LYS A 33 -0.92 -4.11 17.08
N LEU A 34 0.20 -4.77 17.28
CA LEU A 34 1.20 -5.08 16.25
C LEU A 34 0.99 -6.46 15.61
N ARG A 35 0.08 -7.25 16.13
CA ARG A 35 -0.18 -8.62 15.68
C ARG A 35 -1.56 -8.73 15.02
N ARG A 36 -1.77 -9.79 14.23
CA ARG A 36 -3.04 -10.17 13.57
C ARG A 36 -3.46 -9.28 12.39
N SER A 37 -2.53 -8.59 11.73
CA SER A 37 -2.85 -8.01 10.43
C SER A 37 -3.04 -9.12 9.40
N THR A 38 -4.00 -8.91 8.49
CA THR A 38 -4.26 -9.80 7.35
C THR A 38 -3.58 -9.31 6.08
N SER A 39 -3.28 -8.02 6.03
CA SER A 39 -2.61 -7.37 4.92
C SER A 39 -1.90 -6.10 5.37
N THR A 40 -0.85 -5.73 4.64
CA THR A 40 -0.09 -4.50 4.86
C THR A 40 -0.30 -3.53 3.69
N VAL A 41 -0.38 -2.24 3.99
CA VAL A 41 -0.28 -1.16 3.00
C VAL A 41 1.02 -0.40 3.27
N SER A 42 1.88 -0.30 2.26
CA SER A 42 3.17 0.39 2.35
C SER A 42 3.20 1.55 1.36
N ASN A 43 3.53 2.75 1.85
CA ASN A 43 3.63 3.95 1.02
C ASN A 43 5.11 4.36 0.85
N PHE A 44 5.68 4.10 -0.32
CA PHE A 44 7.03 4.50 -0.67
C PHE A 44 7.11 5.92 -1.26
N GLY A 45 5.95 6.51 -1.58
CA GLY A 45 5.89 7.84 -2.18
C GLY A 45 6.51 8.94 -1.33
N ALA A 46 6.41 8.82 0.00
CA ALA A 46 7.02 9.75 0.94
C ALA A 46 8.55 9.65 1.00
N SER A 47 9.13 8.54 0.60
CA SER A 47 10.58 8.27 0.67
C SER A 47 11.30 8.55 -0.66
N GLY A 48 10.56 8.80 -1.74
CA GLY A 48 11.13 9.05 -3.07
C GLY A 48 11.88 7.85 -3.67
N VAL A 49 11.68 6.65 -3.12
CA VAL A 49 12.31 5.40 -3.57
C VAL A 49 11.31 4.63 -4.42
N ASP A 50 11.80 4.00 -5.46
CA ASP A 50 10.99 3.06 -6.23
C ASP A 50 10.84 1.77 -5.41
N PRO A 51 9.64 1.18 -5.33
CA PRO A 51 9.43 -0.06 -4.60
C PRO A 51 10.21 -1.18 -5.27
N GLY A 52 11.05 -1.81 -4.48
CA GLY A 52 11.73 -3.03 -4.86
C GLY A 52 10.78 -4.24 -4.80
N VAL A 53 11.34 -5.40 -4.50
CA VAL A 53 10.55 -6.62 -4.29
C VAL A 53 9.79 -6.51 -2.98
N LEU A 54 8.45 -6.67 -3.05
CA LEU A 54 7.61 -6.69 -1.86
C LEU A 54 7.68 -8.06 -1.18
N VAL A 55 7.97 -8.05 0.10
CA VAL A 55 7.96 -9.26 0.93
C VAL A 55 6.73 -9.23 1.83
N ILE A 56 5.89 -10.24 1.73
CA ILE A 56 4.71 -10.38 2.58
C ILE A 56 5.18 -10.78 3.98
N ASN A 57 4.72 -10.04 4.98
CA ASN A 57 5.03 -10.31 6.38
C ASN A 57 4.17 -11.48 6.89
N HIS A 58 4.77 -12.66 7.03
CA HIS A 58 4.02 -13.83 7.54
C HIS A 58 3.43 -13.56 8.94
N PRO A 59 2.16 -13.90 9.19
CA PRO A 59 1.21 -14.70 8.40
C PRO A 59 0.21 -13.88 7.57
N GLU A 60 0.54 -12.69 7.13
CA GLU A 60 -0.33 -11.87 6.29
C GLU A 60 -0.52 -12.50 4.90
N ALA A 61 -1.68 -12.22 4.28
CA ALA A 61 -2.04 -12.78 2.98
C ALA A 61 -1.67 -11.87 1.81
N ALA A 62 -1.44 -10.58 2.07
CA ALA A 62 -1.20 -9.61 1.01
C ALA A 62 -0.40 -8.40 1.49
N ILE A 63 0.28 -7.76 0.55
CA ILE A 63 0.87 -6.42 0.71
C ILE A 63 0.54 -5.58 -0.52
N LEU A 64 0.09 -4.36 -0.29
CA LEU A 64 -0.11 -3.32 -1.31
C LEU A 64 0.93 -2.23 -1.10
N ALA A 65 1.71 -1.92 -2.13
CA ALA A 65 2.62 -0.79 -2.13
C ALA A 65 2.18 0.30 -3.11
N THR A 66 2.40 1.55 -2.72
CA THR A 66 2.14 2.72 -3.54
C THR A 66 3.44 3.49 -3.75
N GLU A 67 3.69 3.95 -4.98
CA GLU A 67 4.80 4.84 -5.31
C GLU A 67 4.42 6.32 -5.16
N ALA A 68 5.41 7.18 -5.37
CA ALA A 68 5.18 8.61 -5.52
C ALA A 68 4.39 8.91 -6.80
N ILE A 69 3.54 9.92 -6.73
CA ILE A 69 2.88 10.47 -7.91
C ILE A 69 3.93 11.21 -8.74
N LYS A 70 4.13 10.78 -9.98
CA LYS A 70 5.10 11.37 -10.92
C LYS A 70 4.39 11.76 -12.22
N GLN A 71 4.84 12.84 -12.87
CA GLN A 71 4.42 13.16 -14.22
C GLN A 71 5.05 12.15 -15.18
N SER A 72 4.22 11.40 -15.89
CA SER A 72 4.67 10.40 -16.85
C SER A 72 4.06 10.65 -18.22
N PRO A 73 4.81 10.41 -19.31
CA PRO A 73 4.26 10.50 -20.63
C PRO A 73 3.28 9.35 -20.87
N LEU A 74 2.06 9.70 -21.25
CA LEU A 74 1.00 8.75 -21.58
C LEU A 74 0.43 9.08 -22.94
N ILE A 75 0.03 8.06 -23.69
CA ILE A 75 -0.68 8.21 -24.95
C ILE A 75 -2.17 8.32 -24.63
N VAL A 76 -2.75 9.46 -24.97
CA VAL A 76 -4.19 9.70 -24.88
C VAL A 76 -4.72 10.01 -26.29
N GLY A 77 -5.48 9.10 -26.88
CA GLY A 77 -5.77 9.12 -28.31
C GLY A 77 -4.48 8.87 -29.10
N ASP A 78 -4.09 9.82 -29.94
CA ASP A 78 -2.85 9.75 -30.75
C ASP A 78 -1.76 10.73 -30.26
N GLU A 79 -1.96 11.38 -29.12
CA GLU A 79 -1.04 12.37 -28.57
C GLU A 79 -0.35 11.87 -27.30
N VAL A 80 0.94 12.23 -27.15
CA VAL A 80 1.70 12.00 -25.91
C VAL A 80 1.48 13.19 -24.98
N VAL A 81 0.86 12.94 -23.85
CA VAL A 81 0.58 13.96 -22.82
C VAL A 81 1.22 13.60 -21.50
N ALA A 82 1.69 14.61 -20.75
CA ALA A 82 2.17 14.42 -19.40
C ALA A 82 0.97 14.32 -18.44
N ARG A 83 0.84 13.22 -17.73
CA ARG A 83 -0.20 13.00 -16.73
C ARG A 83 0.39 12.56 -15.40
N PRO A 84 -0.20 12.97 -14.27
CA PRO A 84 0.18 12.42 -12.98
C PRO A 84 -0.18 10.94 -12.93
N THR A 85 0.82 10.10 -12.64
CA THR A 85 0.67 8.64 -12.54
C THR A 85 1.25 8.15 -11.23
N MET A 86 0.72 7.06 -10.75
CA MET A 86 1.22 6.34 -9.59
C MET A 86 1.21 4.85 -9.91
N THR A 87 2.27 4.13 -9.53
CA THR A 87 2.29 2.67 -9.63
C THR A 87 1.77 2.07 -8.33
N LEU A 88 0.89 1.09 -8.47
CA LEU A 88 0.42 0.23 -7.39
C LEU A 88 0.96 -1.17 -7.60
N ILE A 89 1.60 -1.72 -6.58
CA ILE A 89 2.12 -3.09 -6.59
C ILE A 89 1.38 -3.87 -5.52
N CYS A 90 0.72 -4.95 -5.93
CA CYS A 90 0.05 -5.86 -5.01
C CYS A 90 0.68 -7.24 -5.09
N SER A 91 1.14 -7.76 -3.97
CA SER A 91 1.56 -9.14 -3.83
C SER A 91 0.60 -9.89 -2.91
N THR A 92 0.17 -11.08 -3.31
CA THR A 92 -0.76 -11.92 -2.55
C THR A 92 -0.22 -13.33 -2.43
N ILE A 93 -0.54 -14.01 -1.33
CA ILE A 93 -0.36 -15.45 -1.21
C ILE A 93 -1.55 -16.10 -1.90
N GLY A 94 -1.32 -16.70 -3.08
CA GLY A 94 -2.33 -17.49 -3.77
C GLY A 94 -2.45 -18.91 -3.20
N PRO A 95 -3.54 -19.65 -3.52
CA PRO A 95 -3.57 -21.08 -3.29
C PRO A 95 -2.40 -21.73 -4.03
N ALA A 96 -1.87 -22.84 -3.50
CA ALA A 96 -0.61 -23.47 -3.87
C ALA A 96 -0.39 -23.82 -5.38
N VAL A 97 -1.36 -23.52 -6.24
CA VAL A 97 -1.34 -23.75 -7.69
C VAL A 97 -0.78 -22.54 -8.49
N LEU A 98 -0.72 -21.36 -7.88
CA LEU A 98 -0.17 -20.15 -8.53
C LEU A 98 0.90 -19.53 -7.63
N PRO A 99 2.20 -19.70 -7.98
CA PRO A 99 3.25 -19.03 -7.25
C PRO A 99 3.11 -17.53 -7.41
N ASN A 100 3.04 -16.83 -6.29
CA ASN A 100 3.15 -15.36 -6.15
C ASN A 100 2.71 -14.55 -7.39
N SER A 101 1.43 -14.25 -7.48
CA SER A 101 0.97 -13.28 -8.48
C SER A 101 1.24 -11.86 -7.97
N SER A 102 2.32 -11.25 -8.41
CA SER A 102 2.48 -9.80 -8.27
C SER A 102 1.77 -9.12 -9.44
N THR A 103 0.76 -8.33 -9.14
CA THR A 103 0.06 -7.52 -10.14
C THR A 103 0.58 -6.10 -10.06
N LEU A 104 1.17 -5.62 -11.15
CA LEU A 104 1.50 -4.21 -11.33
C LEU A 104 0.31 -3.51 -11.98
N ALA A 105 -0.23 -2.51 -11.34
CA ALA A 105 -1.27 -1.67 -11.90
C ALA A 105 -0.80 -0.21 -11.93
N ASN A 106 -0.77 0.38 -13.13
CA ASN A 106 -0.58 1.82 -13.27
C ASN A 106 -1.92 2.52 -13.10
N CYS A 107 -2.02 3.38 -12.12
CA CYS A 107 -3.18 4.23 -11.91
C CYS A 107 -2.87 5.64 -12.43
N VAL A 108 -3.72 6.14 -13.32
CA VAL A 108 -3.71 7.53 -13.78
C VAL A 108 -4.64 8.31 -12.86
N ILE A 109 -4.16 9.37 -12.28
CA ILE A 109 -4.91 10.23 -11.36
C ILE A 109 -5.43 11.46 -12.13
#